data_960f240b27e4aef05864220815c00e19
#
_entry.id   960f240b27e4aef05864220815c00e19
#
_cell.length_a   1.000
_cell.length_b   1.000
_cell.length_c   1.000
_cell.angle_alpha   90.00
_cell.angle_beta   90.00
_cell.angle_gamma   90.00
#
_symmetry.space_group_name_H-M   'P 1'
#
loop_
_entity.id
_entity.type
_entity.pdbx_description
1 polymer ?
#
loop_
_entity_poly.entity_id
_entity_poly.type
_entity_poly.pdbx_seq_one_letter_code
_entity_poly.pdbx_strand_id
1 'polypeptide(L)'
;MKSKLIATGIIAGSLLSYSSNTFANTHKFPDVPAWADKSVNYLVNKQVLNGYPDGTFGSHDSLDRASATKIMTKVLGIEIDFDAKPSFKDSQNHWATPYIAAAEKAGIIKGEGNGIFNPFGKVTRAAMAT
;
A
#
# COMPACT_ATOMS: atom_id res chain seq x y z
N MET A 1 10.43 18.24 -37.08
CA MET A 1 10.63 18.03 -36.60
C MET A 1 10.90 18.38 -35.89
N LYS A 2 10.78 18.47 -35.73
CA LYS A 2 10.90 18.63 -35.10
C LYS A 2 10.31 18.97 -34.29
N SER A 3 9.89 19.43 -34.54
CA SER A 3 9.06 19.91 -33.70
C SER A 3 8.87 19.17 -32.55
N LYS A 4 8.94 18.14 -32.53
CA LYS A 4 8.76 17.40 -31.55
C LYS A 4 9.54 17.62 -30.43
N LEU A 5 10.48 17.89 -30.56
CA LEU A 5 11.29 18.02 -29.57
C LEU A 5 11.03 19.03 -28.66
N ILE A 6 10.48 19.98 -29.08
CA ILE A 6 10.19 21.03 -28.37
C ILE A 6 9.39 20.72 -27.23
N ALA A 7 8.41 20.06 -27.39
CA ALA A 7 7.48 19.78 -26.42
C ALA A 7 8.13 19.20 -25.24
N THR A 8 9.15 18.57 -25.45
CA THR A 8 9.82 17.98 -24.44
C THR A 8 10.29 18.84 -23.36
N GLY A 9 10.95 19.84 -23.73
CA GLY A 9 11.50 20.67 -22.76
C GLY A 9 10.50 21.29 -21.86
N ILE A 10 9.45 21.65 -22.37
CA ILE A 10 8.45 22.27 -21.63
C ILE A 10 7.92 21.46 -20.59
N ILE A 11 7.67 20.29 -20.87
CA ILE A 11 7.11 19.43 -19.97
C ILE A 11 7.95 19.22 -18.78
N ALA A 12 9.17 19.11 -18.97
CA ALA A 12 10.06 18.87 -17.88
C ALA A 12 9.98 19.94 -16.82
N GLY A 13 9.97 21.12 -17.23
CA GLY A 13 9.95 22.21 -16.29
C GLY A 13 8.74 22.20 -15.41
N SER A 14 7.62 22.02 -15.98
CA SER A 14 6.44 22.08 -15.18
C SER A 14 6.34 20.92 -14.26
N LEU A 15 6.81 19.82 -14.64
CA LEU A 15 6.72 18.68 -13.80
C LEU A 15 7.45 18.82 -12.50
N LEU A 16 8.59 19.35 -12.54
CA LEU A 16 9.35 19.51 -11.36
C LEU A 16 8.72 20.33 -10.30
N SER A 17 8.27 21.47 -10.64
CA SER A 17 7.77 22.30 -9.63
C SER A 17 6.51 21.79 -9.06
N TYR A 18 5.67 21.21 -9.89
CA TYR A 18 4.42 20.91 -9.34
C TYR A 18 4.35 19.60 -8.61
N SER A 19 5.26 18.74 -8.79
CA SER A 19 5.18 17.51 -8.07
C SER A 19 5.36 17.72 -6.58
N SER A 20 6.18 18.62 -6.17
CA SER A 20 6.34 18.83 -4.75
C SER A 20 5.13 19.51 -4.17
N ASN A 21 4.51 20.37 -4.90
CA ASN A 21 3.34 21.02 -4.40
C ASN A 21 2.22 20.05 -4.21
N THR A 22 2.16 19.10 -5.06
CA THR A 22 1.12 18.12 -5.00
C THR A 22 1.15 17.38 -3.68
N PHE A 23 2.30 17.00 -3.23
CA PHE A 23 2.37 16.27 -2.01
C PHE A 23 2.01 17.12 -0.82
N ALA A 24 2.30 18.36 -0.87
CA ALA A 24 2.05 19.21 0.25
C ALA A 24 0.58 19.44 0.47
N ASN A 25 -0.19 19.38 -0.57
CA ASN A 25 -1.54 19.85 -0.46
C ASN A 25 -2.64 18.87 -0.63
N THR A 26 -2.34 17.62 -0.71
CA THR A 26 -3.28 16.79 -1.30
C THR A 26 -4.47 16.37 -0.48
N HIS A 27 -4.34 15.79 0.61
CA HIS A 27 -5.48 15.17 1.23
C HIS A 27 -5.60 15.58 2.68
N LYS A 28 -6.78 15.99 3.05
CA LYS A 28 -7.07 16.31 4.43
C LYS A 28 -8.24 15.47 4.85
N PHE A 29 -7.94 14.36 5.45
CA PHE A 29 -8.98 13.49 5.93
C PHE A 29 -9.25 13.82 7.40
N PRO A 30 -10.47 14.15 7.76
CA PRO A 30 -10.77 14.56 9.13
C PRO A 30 -10.56 13.47 10.17
N ASP A 31 -10.59 12.23 9.74
CA ASP A 31 -10.46 11.10 10.64
C ASP A 31 -9.06 10.51 10.71
N VAL A 32 -8.07 11.16 10.11
CA VAL A 32 -6.70 10.66 10.16
C VAL A 32 -5.96 11.33 11.31
N PRO A 33 -5.44 10.56 12.26
CA PRO A 33 -4.68 11.14 13.36
C PRO A 33 -3.35 11.70 12.88
N ALA A 34 -2.83 12.67 13.60
CA ALA A 34 -1.62 13.38 13.16
C ALA A 34 -0.45 12.45 12.91
N TRP A 35 -0.30 11.40 13.71
CA TRP A 35 0.84 10.49 13.55
C TRP A 35 0.81 9.73 12.22
N ALA A 36 -0.36 9.56 11.62
CA ALA A 36 -0.50 8.82 10.38
C ALA A 36 -0.64 9.71 9.15
N ASP A 37 -0.81 11.00 9.35
CA ASP A 37 -1.17 11.91 8.26
C ASP A 37 -0.20 11.85 7.07
N LYS A 38 1.07 11.92 7.33
CA LYS A 38 2.06 11.95 6.29
C LYS A 38 2.08 10.64 5.49
N SER A 39 2.02 9.53 6.21
CA SER A 39 2.04 8.21 5.56
C SER A 39 0.78 7.95 4.75
N VAL A 40 -0.37 8.36 5.29
CA VAL A 40 -1.63 8.20 4.59
C VAL A 40 -1.61 9.01 3.29
N ASN A 41 -1.18 10.26 3.38
CA ASN A 41 -1.11 11.10 2.18
C ASN A 41 -0.15 10.54 1.15
N TYR A 42 0.97 10.02 1.59
CA TYR A 42 1.93 9.42 0.69
C TYR A 42 1.30 8.25 -0.09
N LEU A 43 0.63 7.34 0.63
CA LEU A 43 0.06 6.17 -0.02
C LEU A 43 -1.17 6.49 -0.87
N VAL A 44 -1.93 7.49 -0.48
CA VAL A 44 -3.06 7.94 -1.31
C VAL A 44 -2.54 8.58 -2.60
N ASN A 45 -1.49 9.37 -2.51
CA ASN A 45 -0.89 9.96 -3.69
C ASN A 45 -0.30 8.91 -4.63
N LYS A 46 0.18 7.81 -4.08
CA LYS A 46 0.71 6.71 -4.89
C LYS A 46 -0.39 5.76 -5.35
N GLN A 47 -1.63 6.05 -5.01
CA GLN A 47 -2.78 5.26 -5.41
C GLN A 47 -2.75 3.83 -4.86
N VAL A 48 -2.06 3.64 -3.76
CA VAL A 48 -2.01 2.36 -3.06
C VAL A 48 -3.23 2.19 -2.18
N LEU A 49 -3.62 3.26 -1.51
CA LEU A 49 -4.82 3.32 -0.69
C LEU A 49 -5.69 4.46 -1.18
N ASN A 50 -6.97 4.37 -0.91
CA ASN A 50 -7.92 5.42 -1.30
C ASN A 50 -8.76 5.81 -0.11
N GLY A 51 -9.18 7.06 -0.07
CA GLY A 51 -10.18 7.49 0.88
C GLY A 51 -11.56 7.01 0.46
N TYR A 52 -12.54 7.27 1.29
CA TYR A 52 -13.93 6.89 1.01
C TYR A 52 -14.67 8.05 0.32
N PRO A 53 -15.76 7.74 -0.38
CA PRO A 53 -16.52 8.79 -1.08
C PRO A 53 -17.04 9.91 -0.19
N ASP A 54 -17.21 9.65 1.11
CA ASP A 54 -17.70 10.66 2.04
C ASP A 54 -16.61 11.63 2.52
N GLY A 55 -15.40 11.50 2.00
CA GLY A 55 -14.30 12.39 2.38
C GLY A 55 -13.46 11.89 3.55
N THR A 56 -13.79 10.75 4.10
CA THR A 56 -12.99 10.17 5.18
C THR A 56 -12.03 9.13 4.65
N PHE A 57 -11.03 8.78 5.45
CA PHE A 57 -10.08 7.73 5.10
C PHE A 57 -10.47 6.38 5.71
N GLY A 58 -11.18 6.39 6.81
CA GLY A 58 -11.50 5.18 7.54
C GLY A 58 -10.32 4.71 8.38
N SER A 59 -9.63 5.62 9.03
CA SER A 59 -8.41 5.32 9.77
C SER A 59 -8.56 4.21 10.79
N HIS A 60 -9.70 4.14 11.42
CA HIS A 60 -9.94 3.16 12.48
C HIS A 60 -10.62 1.89 11.97
N ASP A 61 -10.94 1.83 10.69
CA ASP A 61 -11.46 0.61 10.11
C ASP A 61 -10.35 -0.41 10.06
N SER A 62 -10.72 -1.67 10.13
CA SER A 62 -9.75 -2.74 10.14
C SER A 62 -9.56 -3.33 8.76
N LEU A 63 -8.34 -3.72 8.51
CA LEU A 63 -8.01 -4.62 7.42
C LEU A 63 -7.64 -5.93 8.05
N ASP A 64 -7.88 -7.05 7.39
CA ASP A 64 -7.29 -8.27 7.90
C ASP A 64 -5.81 -8.35 7.46
N ARG A 65 -5.07 -9.22 8.10
CA ARG A 65 -3.66 -9.37 7.83
C ARG A 65 -3.40 -9.82 6.40
N ALA A 66 -4.32 -10.59 5.84
CA ALA A 66 -4.21 -11.03 4.46
C ALA A 66 -4.27 -9.84 3.49
N SER A 67 -5.23 -8.96 3.69
CA SER A 67 -5.37 -7.77 2.85
C SER A 67 -4.17 -6.84 2.99
N ALA A 68 -3.71 -6.66 4.24
CA ALA A 68 -2.54 -5.84 4.50
C ALA A 68 -1.32 -6.40 3.78
N THR A 69 -1.16 -7.73 3.78
CA THR A 69 -0.05 -8.38 3.11
C THR A 69 -0.09 -8.13 1.60
N LYS A 70 -1.27 -8.24 1.01
CA LYS A 70 -1.41 -7.96 -0.43
C LYS A 70 -1.00 -6.53 -0.75
N ILE A 71 -1.43 -5.57 0.06
CA ILE A 71 -1.08 -4.17 -0.13
C ILE A 71 0.44 -3.99 -0.04
N MET A 72 1.08 -4.61 0.94
CA MET A 72 2.54 -4.50 1.09
C MET A 72 3.28 -5.06 -0.11
N THR A 73 2.85 -6.20 -0.65
CA THR A 73 3.52 -6.74 -1.83
C THR A 73 3.38 -5.79 -3.01
N LYS A 74 2.25 -5.12 -3.12
CA LYS A 74 2.02 -4.16 -4.19
C LYS A 74 2.91 -2.93 -4.04
N VAL A 75 2.98 -2.39 -2.83
CA VAL A 75 3.80 -1.21 -2.57
C VAL A 75 5.26 -1.47 -2.87
N LEU A 76 5.75 -2.64 -2.49
CA LEU A 76 7.16 -2.98 -2.64
C LEU A 76 7.51 -3.57 -4.00
N GLY A 77 6.51 -3.74 -4.86
CA GLY A 77 6.75 -4.27 -6.20
C GLY A 77 7.24 -5.71 -6.20
N ILE A 78 6.78 -6.49 -5.23
CA ILE A 78 7.23 -7.88 -5.11
C ILE A 78 6.49 -8.74 -6.13
N GLU A 79 7.25 -9.52 -6.84
CA GLU A 79 6.68 -10.41 -7.84
C GLU A 79 5.94 -11.56 -7.18
N ILE A 80 4.78 -11.92 -7.70
CA ILE A 80 3.92 -12.93 -7.11
C ILE A 80 3.93 -14.18 -7.97
N ASP A 81 4.29 -15.31 -7.33
CA ASP A 81 4.13 -16.62 -7.95
C ASP A 81 2.78 -17.16 -7.44
N PHE A 82 1.80 -17.20 -8.30
CA PHE A 82 0.43 -17.57 -7.90
C PHE A 82 0.29 -19.04 -7.51
N ASP A 83 1.30 -19.85 -7.76
CA ASP A 83 1.29 -21.24 -7.33
C ASP A 83 2.05 -21.47 -6.03
N ALA A 84 2.70 -20.45 -5.50
CA ALA A 84 3.51 -20.60 -4.30
C ALA A 84 2.65 -20.65 -3.05
N LYS A 85 3.14 -21.36 -2.05
CA LYS A 85 2.48 -21.45 -0.76
C LYS A 85 3.47 -21.09 0.35
N PRO A 86 2.99 -20.41 1.40
CA PRO A 86 3.86 -20.06 2.51
C PRO A 86 4.08 -21.25 3.44
N SER A 87 4.95 -21.10 4.40
CA SER A 87 5.17 -22.12 5.40
C SER A 87 4.05 -22.20 6.45
N PHE A 88 3.18 -21.20 6.47
CA PHE A 88 2.14 -21.14 7.50
C PHE A 88 1.00 -22.12 7.20
N LYS A 89 0.69 -22.96 8.17
CA LYS A 89 -0.31 -24.01 7.95
C LYS A 89 -1.73 -23.49 7.80
N ASP A 90 -2.03 -22.30 8.35
CA ASP A 90 -3.35 -21.70 8.25
C ASP A 90 -3.52 -20.84 6.99
N SER A 91 -2.53 -20.81 6.11
CA SER A 91 -2.58 -19.94 4.93
C SER A 91 -2.35 -20.71 3.63
N GLN A 92 -2.69 -22.00 3.64
CA GLN A 92 -2.45 -22.85 2.47
C GLN A 92 -3.58 -22.80 1.44
N ASN A 93 -4.79 -22.49 1.87
CA ASN A 93 -5.95 -22.45 0.98
C ASN A 93 -6.76 -21.18 1.23
N HIS A 94 -6.15 -20.06 0.95
CA HIS A 94 -6.74 -18.74 1.17
C HIS A 94 -6.54 -17.93 -0.11
N TRP A 95 -7.38 -16.95 -0.36
CA TRP A 95 -7.20 -16.11 -1.56
C TRP A 95 -5.85 -15.40 -1.56
N ALA A 96 -5.32 -15.10 -0.37
CA ALA A 96 -4.07 -14.39 -0.24
C ALA A 96 -2.85 -15.30 -0.16
N THR A 97 -3.03 -16.60 -0.26
CA THR A 97 -1.92 -17.57 -0.16
C THR A 97 -0.69 -17.17 -0.94
N PRO A 98 -0.76 -16.81 -2.23
CA PRO A 98 0.45 -16.45 -2.97
C PRO A 98 1.07 -15.14 -2.49
N TYR A 99 0.26 -14.21 -2.00
CA TYR A 99 0.79 -12.95 -1.48
C TYR A 99 1.51 -13.18 -0.15
N ILE A 100 0.96 -14.03 0.69
CA ILE A 100 1.59 -14.39 1.96
C ILE A 100 2.91 -15.10 1.70
N ALA A 101 2.93 -16.01 0.71
CA ALA A 101 4.15 -16.70 0.33
C ALA A 101 5.23 -15.73 -0.16
N ALA A 102 4.84 -14.78 -0.98
CA ALA A 102 5.78 -13.80 -1.51
C ALA A 102 6.32 -12.90 -0.41
N ALA A 103 5.46 -12.48 0.50
CA ALA A 103 5.86 -11.61 1.60
C ALA A 103 6.75 -12.34 2.60
N GLU A 104 6.49 -13.61 2.83
CA GLU A 104 7.34 -14.42 3.69
C GLU A 104 8.72 -14.58 3.06
N LYS A 105 8.75 -14.90 1.78
CA LYS A 105 10.02 -15.08 1.07
C LYS A 105 10.85 -13.80 1.08
N ALA A 106 10.19 -12.67 0.96
CA ALA A 106 10.85 -11.37 0.98
C ALA A 106 11.24 -10.92 2.39
N GLY A 107 10.81 -11.63 3.41
CA GLY A 107 11.16 -11.29 4.79
C GLY A 107 10.39 -10.14 5.39
N ILE A 108 9.28 -9.73 4.78
CA ILE A 108 8.52 -8.58 5.25
C ILE A 108 7.41 -8.93 6.21
N ILE A 109 7.10 -10.20 6.37
CA ILE A 109 6.10 -10.61 7.34
C ILE A 109 6.65 -11.73 8.22
N LYS A 110 6.06 -11.84 9.39
CA LYS A 110 6.36 -12.93 10.31
C LYS A 110 5.05 -13.51 10.78
N GLY A 111 5.09 -14.78 11.13
CA GLY A 111 3.92 -15.42 11.73
C GLY A 111 3.80 -15.09 13.20
N GLU A 112 2.78 -15.63 13.80
CA GLU A 112 2.49 -15.48 15.23
C GLU A 112 3.08 -16.62 16.06
N GLY A 113 3.87 -17.47 15.45
CA GLY A 113 4.43 -18.64 16.11
C GLY A 113 3.66 -19.90 15.76
N ASN A 114 4.27 -21.03 16.00
CA ASN A 114 3.66 -22.33 15.77
C ASN A 114 3.14 -22.57 14.36
N GLY A 115 3.77 -21.91 13.38
CA GLY A 115 3.37 -22.07 11.98
C GLY A 115 2.06 -21.36 11.63
N ILE A 116 1.69 -20.34 12.40
CA ILE A 116 0.43 -19.61 12.21
C ILE A 116 0.72 -18.20 11.71
N PHE A 117 0.04 -17.77 10.67
CA PHE A 117 0.09 -16.38 10.19
C PHE A 117 -1.10 -15.56 10.66
N ASN A 118 -2.23 -16.21 10.84
CA ASN A 118 -3.50 -15.57 11.22
C ASN A 118 -3.97 -14.57 10.16
N PRO A 119 -4.30 -15.04 8.94
CA PRO A 119 -4.69 -14.13 7.87
C PRO A 119 -5.94 -13.31 8.17
N PHE A 120 -6.78 -13.78 9.09
CA PHE A 120 -8.00 -13.08 9.48
C PHE A 120 -7.79 -12.09 10.64
N GLY A 121 -6.59 -12.03 11.20
CA GLY A 121 -6.30 -11.05 12.24
C GLY A 121 -6.44 -9.65 11.72
N LYS A 122 -6.64 -8.67 12.59
CA LYS A 122 -6.98 -7.31 12.19
C LYS A 122 -5.83 -6.33 12.39
N VAL A 123 -5.77 -5.37 11.49
CA VAL A 123 -4.88 -4.22 11.61
C VAL A 123 -5.66 -3.01 11.12
N THR A 124 -5.51 -1.86 11.77
CA THR A 124 -6.24 -0.67 11.33
C THR A 124 -5.63 -0.11 10.05
N ARG A 125 -6.43 0.61 9.29
CA ARG A 125 -5.93 1.21 8.06
C ARG A 125 -4.83 2.24 8.34
N ALA A 126 -4.95 2.99 9.43
CA ALA A 126 -3.92 3.96 9.80
C ALA A 126 -2.61 3.26 10.17
N ALA A 127 -2.67 2.18 10.92
CA ALA A 127 -1.47 1.43 11.29
C ALA A 127 -0.81 0.81 10.06
N MET A 128 -1.63 0.33 9.13
CA MET A 128 -1.12 -0.24 7.89
C MET A 128 -0.34 0.79 7.08
N ALA A 129 -0.81 2.04 7.07
CA ALA A 129 -0.19 3.09 6.27
C ALA A 129 1.15 3.57 6.83
N THR A 130 1.44 3.30 8.08
CA THR A 130 2.68 3.74 8.70
C THR A 130 3.73 2.64 8.71
#